data_d7bf56c60435e7e24d4a75cf303d5acb
#
_entry.id   d7bf56c60435e7e24d4a75cf303d5acb
#
_cell.length_a   1.000
_cell.length_b   1.000
_cell.length_c   1.000
_cell.angle_alpha   90.00
_cell.angle_beta   90.00
_cell.angle_gamma   90.00
#
_symmetry.space_group_name_H-M   'P 1'
#
loop_
_entity.id
_entity.type
_entity.pdbx_description
1 polymer ?
#
loop_
_entity_poly.entity_id
_entity_poly.type
_entity_poly.pdbx_seq_one_letter_code
_entity_poly.pdbx_strand_id
1 'polypeptide(L)'
;MEPPAITRHRRPFLAPLWVVLLAAVAVACVVYVFRRNATTTVVVLAMSAEKQSGTIDDPPLSAEGEQRAQRLAQMFGAAGAPGRLDAVYVSDDRRAQQTAAPLLERLHVAAVHYSSQDARASAAGLLRTHAGEDILVVGSRADIRVFLGELAGSAPAPAAESEPDLLYIVSVPSLGRPRLLQLRY
;
A
#
# COMPACT_ATOMS: atom_id res chain seq x y z
N MET A 1 64.78 -41.28 40.89
CA MET A 1 63.62 -41.67 40.04
C MET A 1 62.71 -40.44 39.97
N GLU A 2 62.78 -39.75 38.85
CA GLU A 2 61.99 -38.57 38.58
C GLU A 2 60.65 -39.01 37.92
N PRO A 3 59.46 -38.53 38.36
CA PRO A 3 58.22 -38.96 37.79
C PRO A 3 58.05 -38.30 36.41
N PRO A 4 57.43 -39.00 35.41
CA PRO A 4 57.29 -38.49 34.09
C PRO A 4 56.32 -37.28 34.05
N ALA A 5 56.73 -36.19 33.43
CA ALA A 5 55.92 -34.98 33.20
C ALA A 5 54.76 -35.31 32.22
N ILE A 6 53.54 -35.32 32.73
CA ILE A 6 52.34 -35.49 31.92
C ILE A 6 52.02 -34.14 31.27
N THR A 7 52.49 -33.92 30.04
CA THR A 7 52.06 -32.81 29.20
C THR A 7 50.63 -33.05 28.72
N ARG A 8 49.64 -32.44 29.42
CA ARG A 8 48.28 -32.33 28.92
C ARG A 8 48.29 -31.45 27.67
N HIS A 9 48.26 -32.06 26.51
CA HIS A 9 47.96 -31.37 25.27
C HIS A 9 46.53 -30.86 25.38
N ARG A 10 46.33 -29.56 25.72
CA ARG A 10 45.06 -28.89 25.51
C ARG A 10 44.85 -28.80 23.99
N ARG A 11 44.09 -29.70 23.45
CA ARG A 11 43.59 -29.55 22.08
C ARG A 11 42.84 -28.24 22.04
N PRO A 12 43.24 -27.26 21.19
CA PRO A 12 42.43 -26.05 21.06
C PRO A 12 41.05 -26.55 20.63
N PHE A 13 40.02 -26.11 21.37
CA PHE A 13 38.62 -26.35 21.06
C PHE A 13 38.32 -25.54 19.80
N LEU A 14 38.83 -26.01 18.66
CA LEU A 14 38.34 -25.58 17.37
C LEU A 14 36.92 -26.15 17.31
N ALA A 15 35.93 -25.40 17.81
CA ALA A 15 34.56 -25.62 17.41
C ALA A 15 34.64 -25.82 15.90
N PRO A 16 34.24 -27.00 15.39
CA PRO A 16 34.58 -27.37 14.04
C PRO A 16 34.14 -26.25 13.11
N LEU A 17 35.04 -25.66 12.34
CA LEU A 17 34.81 -24.50 11.48
C LEU A 17 33.57 -24.69 10.62
N TRP A 18 33.18 -25.93 10.35
CA TRP A 18 31.96 -26.26 9.64
C TRP A 18 30.68 -25.92 10.43
N VAL A 19 30.67 -25.98 11.78
CA VAL A 19 29.52 -25.58 12.60
C VAL A 19 29.32 -24.05 12.55
N VAL A 20 30.44 -23.30 12.62
CA VAL A 20 30.42 -21.85 12.46
C VAL A 20 29.94 -21.46 11.05
N LEU A 21 30.43 -22.18 10.03
CA LEU A 21 30.03 -21.98 8.65
C LEU A 21 28.54 -22.28 8.45
N LEU A 22 28.04 -23.41 8.99
CA LEU A 22 26.61 -23.76 8.94
C LEU A 22 25.75 -22.72 9.66
N ALA A 23 26.18 -22.26 10.83
CA ALA A 23 25.47 -21.20 11.55
C ALA A 23 25.43 -19.89 10.74
N ALA A 24 26.55 -19.50 10.11
CA ALA A 24 26.61 -18.33 9.24
C ALA A 24 25.71 -18.47 8.01
N VAL A 25 25.69 -19.64 7.37
CA VAL A 25 24.79 -19.93 6.23
C VAL A 25 23.33 -19.90 6.66
N ALA A 26 23.00 -20.50 7.82
CA ALA A 26 21.64 -20.48 8.35
C ALA A 26 21.16 -19.03 8.63
N VAL A 27 22.01 -18.21 9.26
CA VAL A 27 21.71 -16.79 9.49
C VAL A 27 21.57 -16.04 8.17
N ALA A 28 22.46 -16.27 7.21
CA ALA A 28 22.37 -15.65 5.87
C ALA A 28 21.09 -16.06 5.14
N CYS A 29 20.69 -17.33 5.21
CA CYS A 29 19.42 -17.81 4.65
C CYS A 29 18.21 -17.15 5.32
N VAL A 30 18.20 -17.05 6.65
CA VAL A 30 17.12 -16.38 7.39
C VAL A 30 17.04 -14.90 7.00
N VAL A 31 18.17 -14.19 6.96
CA VAL A 31 18.23 -12.78 6.55
C VAL A 31 17.80 -12.62 5.08
N TYR A 32 18.21 -13.54 4.19
CA TYR A 32 17.81 -13.50 2.79
C TYR A 32 16.32 -13.73 2.60
N VAL A 33 15.74 -14.74 3.28
CA VAL A 33 14.29 -15.02 3.25
C VAL A 33 13.51 -13.83 3.84
N PHE A 34 13.99 -13.26 4.95
CA PHE A 34 13.39 -12.10 5.59
C PHE A 34 13.41 -10.86 4.68
N ARG A 35 14.53 -10.60 4.00
CA ARG A 35 14.64 -9.49 3.04
C ARG A 35 13.79 -9.71 1.78
N ARG A 36 13.71 -10.93 1.30
CA ARG A 36 12.91 -11.27 0.12
C ARG A 36 11.41 -11.19 0.39
N ASN A 37 10.99 -11.48 1.62
CA ASN A 37 9.58 -11.40 2.05
C ASN A 37 9.21 -10.02 2.63
N ALA A 38 10.15 -9.07 2.72
CA ALA A 38 9.86 -7.69 3.11
C ALA A 38 9.19 -6.97 1.94
N THR A 39 7.91 -7.24 1.74
CA THR A 39 7.08 -6.57 0.74
C THR A 39 6.53 -5.27 1.32
N THR A 40 6.38 -4.25 0.49
CA THR A 40 5.72 -3.01 0.85
C THR A 40 4.48 -2.87 -0.02
N THR A 41 3.32 -2.80 0.60
CA THR A 41 2.08 -2.50 -0.09
C THR A 41 1.96 -0.99 -0.22
N VAL A 42 1.68 -0.50 -1.42
CA VAL A 42 1.45 0.92 -1.66
C VAL A 42 -0.03 1.13 -1.95
N VAL A 43 -0.68 1.95 -1.12
CA VAL A 43 -2.09 2.27 -1.29
C VAL A 43 -2.21 3.75 -1.61
N VAL A 44 -2.68 4.04 -2.82
CA VAL A 44 -3.01 5.39 -3.27
C VAL A 44 -4.49 5.63 -2.98
N LEU A 45 -4.79 6.66 -2.22
CA LEU A 45 -6.15 7.03 -1.86
C LEU A 45 -6.51 8.32 -2.57
N ALA A 46 -7.54 8.26 -3.41
CA ALA A 46 -8.06 9.39 -4.18
C ALA A 46 -9.50 9.70 -3.77
N MET A 47 -9.79 10.97 -3.53
CA MET A 47 -11.18 11.38 -3.33
C MET A 47 -11.93 11.42 -4.65
N SER A 48 -13.23 11.08 -4.62
CA SER A 48 -14.13 11.29 -5.76
C SER A 48 -14.04 12.74 -6.23
N ALA A 49 -13.98 12.93 -7.53
CA ALA A 49 -13.87 14.26 -8.13
C ALA A 49 -15.12 15.11 -7.90
N GLU A 50 -15.10 16.36 -8.37
CA GLU A 50 -16.12 17.38 -8.08
C GLU A 50 -17.49 16.97 -8.57
N LYS A 51 -18.45 17.19 -7.70
CA LYS A 51 -19.87 16.97 -8.00
C LYS A 51 -20.46 18.08 -8.84
N GLN A 52 -21.42 17.76 -9.68
CA GLN A 52 -22.29 18.73 -10.32
C GLN A 52 -23.12 19.46 -9.25
N SER A 53 -23.25 20.77 -9.39
CA SER A 53 -24.10 21.57 -8.50
C SER A 53 -25.56 21.18 -8.67
N GLY A 54 -26.26 20.97 -7.56
CA GLY A 54 -27.69 20.60 -7.56
C GLY A 54 -28.08 19.89 -6.26
N THR A 55 -29.38 19.63 -6.13
CA THR A 55 -30.01 18.99 -4.95
C THR A 55 -30.31 17.51 -5.17
N ILE A 56 -29.55 16.83 -6.02
CA ILE A 56 -29.76 15.41 -6.32
C ILE A 56 -28.97 14.58 -5.32
N ASP A 57 -29.59 13.56 -4.73
CA ASP A 57 -28.89 12.51 -4.01
C ASP A 57 -28.00 11.77 -5.01
N ASP A 58 -26.73 11.50 -4.66
CA ASP A 58 -25.73 10.88 -5.49
C ASP A 58 -25.52 11.60 -6.86
N PRO A 59 -25.06 12.86 -6.86
CA PRO A 59 -24.89 13.65 -8.07
C PRO A 59 -23.75 13.11 -8.94
N PRO A 60 -23.85 13.27 -10.28
CA PRO A 60 -22.75 12.93 -11.18
C PRO A 60 -21.58 13.91 -11.03
N LEU A 61 -20.47 13.64 -11.71
CA LEU A 61 -19.35 14.56 -11.83
C LEU A 61 -19.76 15.84 -12.55
N SER A 62 -19.13 16.94 -12.13
CA SER A 62 -19.12 18.18 -12.90
C SER A 62 -18.13 18.06 -14.09
N ALA A 63 -18.18 18.99 -15.04
CA ALA A 63 -17.19 19.07 -16.13
C ALA A 63 -15.75 19.18 -15.61
N GLU A 64 -15.53 19.85 -14.49
CA GLU A 64 -14.24 19.93 -13.80
C GLU A 64 -13.85 18.59 -13.19
N GLY A 65 -14.82 17.88 -12.58
CA GLY A 65 -14.65 16.52 -12.06
C GLY A 65 -14.30 15.52 -13.14
N GLU A 66 -14.90 15.62 -14.34
CA GLU A 66 -14.55 14.79 -15.48
C GLU A 66 -13.10 15.01 -15.94
N GLN A 67 -12.66 16.27 -16.02
CA GLN A 67 -11.28 16.61 -16.35
C GLN A 67 -10.29 16.04 -15.33
N ARG A 68 -10.67 16.04 -14.04
CA ARG A 68 -9.84 15.46 -12.99
C ARG A 68 -9.79 13.92 -13.10
N ALA A 69 -10.90 13.26 -13.38
CA ALA A 69 -10.92 11.83 -13.65
C ALA A 69 -9.97 11.46 -14.81
N GLN A 70 -9.95 12.27 -15.86
CA GLN A 70 -9.01 12.09 -16.98
C GLN A 70 -7.54 12.31 -16.57
N ARG A 71 -7.25 13.29 -15.72
CA ARG A 71 -5.88 13.50 -15.18
C ARG A 71 -5.43 12.30 -14.33
N LEU A 72 -6.30 11.78 -13.48
CA LEU A 72 -6.04 10.57 -12.70
C LEU A 72 -5.70 9.39 -13.62
N ALA A 73 -6.49 9.21 -14.69
CA ALA A 73 -6.25 8.17 -15.68
C ALA A 73 -4.94 8.37 -16.46
N GLN A 74 -4.52 9.59 -16.72
CA GLN A 74 -3.23 9.90 -17.34
C GLN A 74 -2.06 9.60 -16.40
N MET A 75 -2.21 9.92 -15.12
CA MET A 75 -1.17 9.75 -14.12
C MET A 75 -0.84 8.26 -13.87
N PHE A 76 -1.86 7.43 -13.73
CA PHE A 76 -1.70 6.00 -13.38
C PHE A 76 -1.88 5.04 -14.55
N GLY A 77 -2.43 5.49 -15.67
CA GLY A 77 -2.68 4.67 -16.84
C GLY A 77 -1.61 4.76 -17.93
N ALA A 78 -0.49 5.45 -17.69
CA ALA A 78 0.59 5.51 -18.67
C ALA A 78 1.38 4.21 -18.70
N ALA A 79 1.64 3.68 -19.90
CA ALA A 79 2.55 2.54 -20.06
C ALA A 79 3.95 2.94 -19.57
N GLY A 80 4.43 2.33 -18.50
CA GLY A 80 5.72 2.68 -17.88
C GLY A 80 5.62 3.69 -16.72
N ALA A 81 4.42 4.04 -16.26
CA ALA A 81 4.26 4.77 -15.01
C ALA A 81 4.96 4.00 -13.88
N PRO A 82 5.69 4.67 -12.98
CA PRO A 82 6.23 4.03 -11.79
C PRO A 82 5.06 3.54 -10.94
N GLY A 83 4.91 2.20 -10.81
CA GLY A 83 3.82 1.58 -10.10
C GLY A 83 2.65 1.21 -11.04
N ARG A 84 2.70 0.01 -11.63
CA ARG A 84 1.52 -0.58 -12.27
C ARG A 84 0.54 -0.93 -11.16
N LEU A 85 -0.66 -0.32 -11.20
CA LEU A 85 -1.71 -0.68 -10.25
C LEU A 85 -2.14 -2.14 -10.46
N ASP A 86 -2.11 -2.90 -9.37
CA ASP A 86 -2.51 -4.31 -9.36
C ASP A 86 -4.01 -4.45 -9.08
N ALA A 87 -4.59 -3.51 -8.30
CA ALA A 87 -6.02 -3.48 -8.02
C ALA A 87 -6.54 -2.04 -7.90
N VAL A 88 -7.82 -1.85 -8.25
CA VAL A 88 -8.52 -0.57 -8.10
C VAL A 88 -9.80 -0.81 -7.30
N TYR A 89 -9.88 -0.25 -6.10
CA TYR A 89 -11.04 -0.28 -5.23
C TYR A 89 -11.89 0.97 -5.46
N VAL A 90 -13.17 0.79 -5.65
CA VAL A 90 -14.08 1.89 -5.96
C VAL A 90 -15.32 1.80 -5.08
N SER A 91 -15.67 2.91 -4.41
CA SER A 91 -16.91 3.01 -3.64
C SER A 91 -18.13 2.87 -4.57
N ASP A 92 -19.25 2.40 -4.01
CA ASP A 92 -20.51 2.27 -4.73
C ASP A 92 -21.12 3.63 -5.13
N ASP A 93 -20.58 4.76 -4.63
CA ASP A 93 -21.02 6.10 -5.00
C ASP A 93 -20.81 6.36 -6.49
N ARG A 94 -21.81 6.95 -7.16
CA ARG A 94 -21.76 7.28 -8.59
C ARG A 94 -20.51 8.10 -8.95
N ARG A 95 -20.14 9.08 -8.14
CA ARG A 95 -18.96 9.93 -8.38
C ARG A 95 -17.65 9.15 -8.31
N ALA A 96 -17.52 8.22 -7.36
CA ALA A 96 -16.35 7.39 -7.26
C ALA A 96 -16.19 6.51 -8.50
N GLN A 97 -17.29 5.91 -8.96
CA GLN A 97 -17.32 5.09 -10.17
C GLN A 97 -16.96 5.91 -11.41
N GLN A 98 -17.55 7.11 -11.57
CA GLN A 98 -17.23 8.01 -12.68
C GLN A 98 -15.79 8.54 -12.63
N THR A 99 -15.25 8.76 -11.43
CA THR A 99 -13.85 9.19 -11.27
C THR A 99 -12.88 8.09 -11.68
N ALA A 100 -13.18 6.83 -11.36
CA ALA A 100 -12.32 5.69 -11.68
C ALA A 100 -12.47 5.21 -13.13
N ALA A 101 -13.64 5.40 -13.77
CA ALA A 101 -13.97 4.83 -15.07
C ALA A 101 -12.90 5.06 -16.15
N PRO A 102 -12.38 6.28 -16.40
CA PRO A 102 -11.37 6.49 -17.44
C PRO A 102 -10.07 5.74 -17.19
N LEU A 103 -9.71 5.55 -15.90
CA LEU A 103 -8.52 4.80 -15.52
C LEU A 103 -8.73 3.30 -15.73
N LEU A 104 -9.87 2.76 -15.31
CA LEU A 104 -10.22 1.35 -15.48
C LEU A 104 -10.25 0.95 -16.96
N GLU A 105 -10.84 1.80 -17.81
CA GLU A 105 -10.82 1.61 -19.26
C GLU A 105 -9.41 1.56 -19.82
N ARG A 106 -8.53 2.47 -19.37
CA ARG A 106 -7.15 2.54 -19.85
C ARG A 106 -6.29 1.37 -19.39
N LEU A 107 -6.48 0.91 -18.15
CA LEU A 107 -5.76 -0.23 -17.59
C LEU A 107 -6.33 -1.59 -18.03
N HIS A 108 -7.55 -1.62 -18.56
CA HIS A 108 -8.31 -2.85 -18.90
C HIS A 108 -8.45 -3.78 -17.68
N VAL A 109 -8.71 -3.21 -16.50
CA VAL A 109 -8.92 -3.94 -15.24
C VAL A 109 -10.33 -3.71 -14.73
N ALA A 110 -10.85 -4.72 -14.00
CA ALA A 110 -12.12 -4.57 -13.31
C ALA A 110 -11.90 -3.90 -11.94
N ALA A 111 -12.86 -3.06 -11.52
CA ALA A 111 -12.88 -2.50 -10.21
C ALA A 111 -13.31 -3.54 -9.16
N VAL A 112 -12.73 -3.45 -7.97
CA VAL A 112 -13.26 -4.10 -6.77
C VAL A 112 -14.19 -3.10 -6.09
N HIS A 113 -15.49 -3.37 -6.12
CA HIS A 113 -16.49 -2.48 -5.51
C HIS A 113 -16.58 -2.71 -4.00
N TYR A 114 -16.76 -1.64 -3.25
CA TYR A 114 -17.05 -1.69 -1.83
C TYR A 114 -18.12 -0.69 -1.42
N SER A 115 -18.91 -1.06 -0.42
CA SER A 115 -19.86 -0.13 0.18
C SER A 115 -19.17 0.80 1.18
N SER A 116 -19.55 2.08 1.23
CA SER A 116 -19.05 3.02 2.23
C SER A 116 -19.32 2.55 3.66
N GLN A 117 -20.36 1.73 3.89
CA GLN A 117 -20.62 1.11 5.19
C GLN A 117 -19.56 0.09 5.57
N ASP A 118 -18.97 -0.59 4.59
CA ASP A 118 -17.96 -1.62 4.76
C ASP A 118 -16.53 -1.10 4.54
N ALA A 119 -16.33 0.23 4.41
CA ALA A 119 -15.04 0.84 4.13
C ALA A 119 -13.95 0.39 5.12
N ARG A 120 -14.28 0.24 6.41
CA ARG A 120 -13.35 -0.26 7.43
C ARG A 120 -12.96 -1.72 7.20
N ALA A 121 -13.92 -2.58 6.92
CA ALA A 121 -13.67 -3.99 6.66
C ALA A 121 -12.86 -4.17 5.37
N SER A 122 -13.16 -3.38 4.34
CA SER A 122 -12.42 -3.33 3.08
C SER A 122 -10.97 -2.88 3.29
N ALA A 123 -10.74 -1.81 4.06
CA ALA A 123 -9.39 -1.33 4.39
C ALA A 123 -8.57 -2.38 5.16
N ALA A 124 -9.16 -3.01 6.17
CA ALA A 124 -8.51 -4.08 6.94
C ALA A 124 -8.25 -5.34 6.11
N GLY A 125 -9.11 -5.64 5.14
CA GLY A 125 -8.99 -6.77 4.21
C GLY A 125 -7.91 -6.57 3.16
N LEU A 126 -7.78 -5.33 2.65
CA LEU A 126 -6.92 -4.95 1.55
C LEU A 126 -5.46 -5.39 1.75
N LEU A 127 -4.87 -5.11 2.91
CA LEU A 127 -3.49 -5.48 3.22
C LEU A 127 -3.25 -7.00 3.26
N ARG A 128 -4.28 -7.78 3.59
CA ARG A 128 -4.17 -9.26 3.62
C ARG A 128 -4.26 -9.86 2.23
N THR A 129 -5.09 -9.26 1.37
CA THR A 129 -5.34 -9.77 0.00
C THR A 129 -4.24 -9.32 -0.96
N HIS A 130 -3.71 -8.11 -0.77
CA HIS A 130 -2.82 -7.44 -1.72
C HIS A 130 -1.45 -7.10 -1.10
N ALA A 131 -0.87 -8.03 -0.35
CA ALA A 131 0.42 -7.81 0.28
C ALA A 131 1.55 -7.64 -0.75
N GLY A 132 2.16 -6.46 -0.80
CA GLY A 132 3.26 -6.14 -1.71
C GLY A 132 2.81 -5.64 -3.08
N GLU A 133 1.55 -5.29 -3.23
CA GLU A 133 0.94 -4.78 -4.45
C GLU A 133 0.69 -3.27 -4.38
N ASP A 134 0.51 -2.65 -5.54
CA ASP A 134 0.18 -1.25 -5.71
C ASP A 134 -1.32 -1.09 -5.98
N ILE A 135 -2.03 -0.40 -5.10
CA ILE A 135 -3.50 -0.35 -5.10
C ILE A 135 -3.96 1.10 -5.15
N LEU A 136 -4.99 1.37 -5.95
CA LEU A 136 -5.73 2.62 -5.91
C LEU A 136 -7.08 2.40 -5.23
N VAL A 137 -7.45 3.30 -4.33
CA VAL A 137 -8.78 3.37 -3.73
C VAL A 137 -9.41 4.71 -4.11
N VAL A 138 -10.59 4.66 -4.69
CA VAL A 138 -11.39 5.84 -5.04
C VAL A 138 -12.67 5.82 -4.23
N GLY A 139 -12.93 6.86 -3.46
CA GLY A 139 -14.10 6.92 -2.61
C GLY A 139 -14.46 8.30 -2.12
N SER A 140 -15.47 8.38 -1.26
CA SER A 140 -15.85 9.62 -0.60
C SER A 140 -14.76 10.07 0.38
N ARG A 141 -14.80 11.33 0.78
CA ARG A 141 -13.94 11.86 1.83
C ARG A 141 -14.03 11.05 3.13
N ALA A 142 -15.23 10.59 3.47
CA ALA A 142 -15.46 9.78 4.67
C ALA A 142 -14.74 8.44 4.55
N ASP A 143 -14.84 7.79 3.40
CA ASP A 143 -14.15 6.53 3.12
C ASP A 143 -12.64 6.70 3.21
N ILE A 144 -12.09 7.71 2.53
CA ILE A 144 -10.64 7.97 2.52
C ILE A 144 -10.11 8.18 3.95
N ARG A 145 -10.87 8.84 4.83
CA ARG A 145 -10.49 8.99 6.25
C ARG A 145 -10.47 7.66 6.99
N VAL A 146 -11.44 6.79 6.71
CA VAL A 146 -11.48 5.43 7.28
C VAL A 146 -10.27 4.63 6.83
N PHE A 147 -9.98 4.62 5.53
CA PHE A 147 -8.80 3.94 4.98
C PHE A 147 -7.50 4.50 5.58
N LEU A 148 -7.34 5.81 5.69
CA LEU A 148 -6.17 6.44 6.31
C LEU A 148 -6.01 6.00 7.78
N GLY A 149 -7.09 5.98 8.54
CA GLY A 149 -7.08 5.53 9.93
C GLY A 149 -6.63 4.08 10.08
N GLU A 150 -7.15 3.18 9.24
CA GLU A 150 -6.82 1.75 9.28
C GLU A 150 -5.41 1.45 8.73
N LEU A 151 -4.98 2.13 7.67
CA LEU A 151 -3.70 1.84 7.01
C LEU A 151 -2.50 2.58 7.63
N ALA A 152 -2.68 3.83 8.03
CA ALA A 152 -1.61 4.67 8.55
C ALA A 152 -1.62 4.80 10.09
N GLY A 153 -2.65 4.28 10.76
CA GLY A 153 -2.82 4.39 12.22
C GLY A 153 -3.13 5.81 12.71
N SER A 154 -3.16 6.79 11.81
CA SER A 154 -3.56 8.18 12.11
C SER A 154 -4.14 8.81 10.86
N ALA A 155 -5.38 9.29 10.94
CA ALA A 155 -5.91 10.15 9.88
C ALA A 155 -5.27 11.53 10.04
N PRO A 156 -4.63 12.11 9.01
CA PRO A 156 -4.23 13.51 9.02
C PRO A 156 -5.48 14.38 9.24
N ALA A 157 -5.25 15.63 9.69
CA ALA A 157 -6.32 16.60 9.79
C ALA A 157 -7.12 16.62 8.48
N PRO A 158 -8.46 16.71 8.53
CA PRO A 158 -9.26 16.67 7.33
C PRO A 158 -8.79 17.78 6.38
N ALA A 159 -8.46 17.39 5.15
CA ALA A 159 -8.31 18.35 4.07
C ALA A 159 -9.58 19.21 4.02
N ALA A 160 -9.43 20.51 3.83
CA ALA A 160 -10.58 21.42 3.70
C ALA A 160 -11.51 20.92 2.59
N GLU A 161 -12.80 21.22 2.67
CA GLU A 161 -13.76 20.81 1.62
C GLU A 161 -13.39 21.31 0.22
N SER A 162 -12.55 22.34 0.17
CA SER A 162 -12.05 22.98 -1.04
C SER A 162 -10.83 22.29 -1.69
N GLU A 163 -10.33 21.17 -1.17
CA GLU A 163 -9.13 20.51 -1.68
C GLU A 163 -9.42 19.07 -2.17
N PRO A 164 -10.24 18.90 -3.22
CA PRO A 164 -10.52 17.57 -3.77
C PRO A 164 -9.33 16.99 -4.58
N ASP A 165 -8.29 17.80 -4.85
CA ASP A 165 -7.10 17.49 -5.61
C ASP A 165 -5.99 16.77 -4.80
N LEU A 166 -6.31 16.32 -3.59
CA LEU A 166 -5.37 15.60 -2.74
C LEU A 166 -5.39 14.10 -3.02
N LEU A 167 -4.20 13.57 -3.26
CA LEU A 167 -3.89 12.15 -3.23
C LEU A 167 -3.11 11.84 -1.96
N TYR A 168 -3.46 10.75 -1.31
CA TYR A 168 -2.71 10.21 -0.20
C TYR A 168 -2.04 8.91 -0.63
N ILE A 169 -0.74 8.82 -0.46
CA ILE A 169 0.03 7.60 -0.73
C ILE A 169 0.47 7.03 0.62
N VAL A 170 -0.06 5.86 0.94
CA VAL A 170 0.28 5.13 2.16
C VAL A 170 1.15 3.94 1.78
N SER A 171 2.40 3.95 2.21
CA SER A 171 3.31 2.82 2.06
C SER A 171 3.31 2.00 3.35
N VAL A 172 2.78 0.80 3.28
CA VAL A 172 2.66 -0.13 4.41
C VAL A 172 3.66 -1.27 4.23
N PRO A 173 4.82 -1.22 4.89
CA PRO A 173 5.77 -2.31 4.85
C PRO A 173 5.26 -3.48 5.69
N SER A 174 5.58 -4.72 5.31
CA SER A 174 5.29 -5.92 6.10
C SER A 174 5.96 -5.89 7.49
N LEU A 175 7.05 -5.12 7.61
CA LEU A 175 7.79 -4.90 8.85
C LEU A 175 8.13 -3.41 8.96
N GLY A 176 7.68 -2.77 10.04
CA GLY A 176 7.95 -1.36 10.29
C GLY A 176 6.69 -0.54 10.48
N ARG A 177 6.83 0.77 10.33
CA ARG A 177 5.71 1.71 10.45
C ARG A 177 5.25 2.17 9.07
N PRO A 178 3.95 2.33 8.84
CA PRO A 178 3.44 2.93 7.62
C PRO A 178 3.97 4.36 7.45
N ARG A 179 4.10 4.78 6.19
CA ARG A 179 4.47 6.14 5.82
C ARG A 179 3.37 6.73 4.97
N LEU A 180 3.04 7.99 5.24
CA LEU A 180 2.03 8.75 4.53
C LEU A 180 2.69 9.90 3.77
N LEU A 181 2.37 10.02 2.48
CA LEU A 181 2.72 11.16 1.64
C LEU A 181 1.43 11.76 1.08
N GLN A 182 1.38 13.09 1.01
CA GLN A 182 0.28 13.83 0.38
C GLN A 182 0.80 14.50 -0.90
N LEU A 183 0.06 14.36 -1.97
CA LEU A 183 0.32 15.01 -3.26
C LEU A 183 -0.92 15.73 -3.74
N ARG A 184 -0.73 16.78 -4.57
CA ARG A 184 -1.80 17.44 -5.34
C ARG A 184 -1.63 17.14 -6.83
N TYR A 185 -2.75 16.99 -7.56
CA TYR A 185 -2.76 16.65 -8.99
C TYR A 185 -3.80 17.42 -9.79
#